data_5107eccc1059bf6313242477e48bb16d
#
_entry.id   5107eccc1059bf6313242477e48bb16d
#
_cell.length_a   1.000
_cell.length_b   1.000
_cell.length_c   1.000
_cell.angle_alpha   90.00
_cell.angle_beta   90.00
_cell.angle_gamma   90.00
#
_symmetry.space_group_name_H-M   'P 1'
#
loop_
_entity.id
_entity.type
_entity.pdbx_description
1 polymer ?
#
loop_
_entity_poly.entity_id
_entity_poly.type
_entity_poly.pdbx_seq_one_letter_code
_entity_poly.pdbx_strand_id
1 'polypeptide(L)'
;TVLVLIGFITVLRAGVGLVANLFDDTAQKQEYEEKLEGLVLFDPMPFDGIENIDDLTLREAAVWGCVYSIQETQGGFENYNTDPETEQLLLPSVEVDPYLAKLLGPGFKLTHRSFDMEDMTVEFDETTQCYKIPITGTVGYYRATVVKLFKRSGKLHVTVGYIPTASADDSIINPSSDTPPKYMDYLFE
;
A
#
# COMPACT_ATOMS: atom_id res chain seq x y z
N THR A 1 -16.98 -52.84 -1.33
CA THR A 1 -16.95 -51.97 -2.52
C THR A 1 -17.26 -50.50 -2.14
N VAL A 2 -18.13 -50.24 -1.18
CA VAL A 2 -18.50 -48.87 -0.73
C VAL A 2 -17.36 -48.15 0.01
N LEU A 3 -16.58 -48.86 0.83
CA LEU A 3 -15.43 -48.29 1.56
C LEU A 3 -14.33 -47.78 0.64
N VAL A 4 -14.08 -48.45 -0.47
CA VAL A 4 -13.06 -48.02 -1.46
C VAL A 4 -13.50 -46.74 -2.17
N LEU A 5 -14.78 -46.59 -2.43
CA LEU A 5 -15.34 -45.41 -3.11
C LEU A 5 -15.30 -44.17 -2.19
N ILE A 6 -15.58 -44.33 -0.90
CA ILE A 6 -15.47 -43.25 0.11
C ILE A 6 -14.01 -42.81 0.27
N GLY A 7 -13.06 -43.74 0.34
CA GLY A 7 -11.63 -43.42 0.39
C GLY A 7 -11.15 -42.63 -0.82
N PHE A 8 -11.58 -43.04 -2.03
CA PHE A 8 -11.21 -42.35 -3.26
C PHE A 8 -11.79 -40.92 -3.37
N ILE A 9 -13.04 -40.72 -2.96
CA ILE A 9 -13.67 -39.39 -2.91
C ILE A 9 -12.98 -38.49 -1.87
N THR A 10 -12.57 -39.05 -0.73
CA THR A 10 -11.86 -38.26 0.31
C THR A 10 -10.47 -37.83 -0.15
N VAL A 11 -9.73 -38.72 -0.83
CA VAL A 11 -8.42 -38.39 -1.41
C VAL A 11 -8.53 -37.37 -2.52
N LEU A 12 -9.55 -37.46 -3.40
CA LEU A 12 -9.80 -36.49 -4.45
C LEU A 12 -10.14 -35.09 -3.86
N ARG A 13 -10.99 -35.04 -2.85
CA ARG A 13 -11.33 -33.77 -2.17
C ARG A 13 -10.14 -33.15 -1.46
N ALA A 14 -9.32 -33.95 -0.77
CA ALA A 14 -8.10 -33.48 -0.13
C ALA A 14 -7.08 -33.00 -1.19
N GLY A 15 -6.94 -33.74 -2.29
CA GLY A 15 -6.07 -33.36 -3.41
C GLY A 15 -6.50 -32.08 -4.10
N VAL A 16 -7.79 -31.87 -4.34
CA VAL A 16 -8.31 -30.62 -4.93
C VAL A 16 -8.11 -29.45 -3.97
N GLY A 17 -8.33 -29.62 -2.66
CA GLY A 17 -8.08 -28.58 -1.66
C GLY A 17 -6.59 -28.20 -1.57
N LEU A 18 -5.67 -29.17 -1.60
CA LEU A 18 -4.22 -28.94 -1.61
C LEU A 18 -3.77 -28.20 -2.88
N VAL A 19 -4.31 -28.58 -4.05
CA VAL A 19 -4.00 -27.91 -5.32
C VAL A 19 -4.57 -26.51 -5.35
N ALA A 20 -5.77 -26.26 -4.84
CA ALA A 20 -6.35 -24.92 -4.74
C ALA A 20 -5.49 -24.01 -3.85
N ASN A 21 -5.03 -24.49 -2.69
CA ASN A 21 -4.13 -23.72 -1.82
C ASN A 21 -2.73 -23.48 -2.41
N LEU A 22 -2.26 -24.31 -3.34
CA LEU A 22 -1.00 -24.12 -4.05
C LEU A 22 -1.07 -22.98 -5.10
N PHE A 23 -2.29 -22.61 -5.51
CA PHE A 23 -2.56 -21.52 -6.45
C PHE A 23 -3.26 -20.32 -5.80
N ASP A 24 -3.42 -20.34 -4.47
CA ASP A 24 -3.96 -19.20 -3.72
C ASP A 24 -2.88 -18.12 -3.56
N ASP A 25 -3.00 -17.06 -4.35
CA ASP A 25 -2.14 -15.88 -4.34
C ASP A 25 -2.69 -14.73 -3.49
N THR A 26 -3.77 -14.97 -2.73
CA THR A 26 -4.48 -13.94 -1.95
C THR A 26 -3.57 -13.24 -0.95
N ALA A 27 -2.82 -14.00 -0.15
CA ALA A 27 -1.89 -13.43 0.83
C ALA A 27 -0.77 -12.61 0.15
N GLN A 28 -0.28 -13.09 -1.00
CA GLN A 28 0.74 -12.38 -1.75
C GLN A 28 0.18 -11.11 -2.40
N LYS A 29 -1.04 -11.14 -2.91
CA LYS A 29 -1.72 -9.94 -3.43
C LYS A 29 -1.88 -8.89 -2.35
N GLN A 30 -2.37 -9.28 -1.17
CA GLN A 30 -2.51 -8.38 -0.02
C GLN A 30 -1.16 -7.77 0.39
N GLU A 31 -0.07 -8.55 0.41
CA GLU A 31 1.26 -8.03 0.69
C GLU A 31 1.68 -6.92 -0.29
N TYR A 32 1.37 -7.07 -1.57
CA TYR A 32 1.70 -6.05 -2.59
C TYR A 32 0.71 -4.89 -2.60
N GLU A 33 -0.54 -5.07 -2.20
CA GLU A 33 -1.49 -3.98 -1.94
C GLU A 33 -0.93 -3.07 -0.84
N GLU A 34 -0.57 -3.63 0.31
CA GLU A 34 0.02 -2.88 1.43
C GLU A 34 1.33 -2.17 1.04
N LYS A 35 2.20 -2.82 0.24
CA LYS A 35 3.45 -2.21 -0.24
C LYS A 35 3.21 -1.03 -1.17
N LEU A 36 2.25 -1.15 -2.07
CA LEU A 36 2.02 -0.19 -3.14
C LEU A 36 1.01 0.91 -2.76
N GLU A 37 0.31 0.76 -1.63
CA GLU A 37 -0.72 1.69 -1.19
C GLU A 37 -0.24 3.14 -1.21
N GLY A 38 0.92 3.43 -0.62
CA GLY A 38 1.47 4.78 -0.58
C GLY A 38 1.71 5.41 -1.95
N LEU A 39 2.18 4.63 -2.93
CA LEU A 39 2.34 5.11 -4.31
C LEU A 39 0.98 5.33 -4.99
N VAL A 40 0.06 4.37 -4.81
CA VAL A 40 -1.26 4.40 -5.46
C VAL A 40 -2.11 5.56 -4.96
N LEU A 41 -1.97 5.93 -3.68
CA LEU A 41 -2.70 7.04 -3.08
C LEU A 41 -2.66 8.33 -3.92
N PHE A 42 -1.50 8.65 -4.51
CA PHE A 42 -1.25 9.93 -5.19
C PHE A 42 -1.13 9.82 -6.71
N ASP A 43 -1.47 8.66 -7.28
CA ASP A 43 -1.50 8.44 -8.73
C ASP A 43 -0.19 8.86 -9.44
N PRO A 44 0.97 8.29 -9.10
CA PRO A 44 2.24 8.74 -9.63
C PRO A 44 2.31 8.59 -11.14
N MET A 45 3.06 9.47 -11.80
CA MET A 45 3.38 9.30 -13.21
C MET A 45 4.17 7.99 -13.42
N PRO A 46 3.97 7.27 -14.53
CA PRO A 46 4.77 6.10 -14.86
C PRO A 46 6.27 6.40 -14.84
N PHE A 47 7.07 5.51 -14.28
CA PHE A 47 8.51 5.66 -14.18
C PHE A 47 9.23 4.36 -14.58
N ASP A 48 10.40 4.51 -15.21
CA ASP A 48 11.28 3.42 -15.61
C ASP A 48 12.49 3.37 -14.65
N GLY A 49 12.34 2.64 -13.53
CA GLY A 49 13.36 2.52 -12.49
C GLY A 49 13.16 3.50 -11.33
N ILE A 50 13.62 3.07 -10.16
CA ILE A 50 13.44 3.79 -8.88
C ILE A 50 14.10 5.17 -8.92
N GLU A 51 15.22 5.30 -9.63
CA GLU A 51 15.99 6.53 -9.78
C GLU A 51 15.24 7.63 -10.54
N ASN A 52 14.14 7.29 -11.21
CA ASN A 52 13.33 8.21 -12.00
C ASN A 52 12.05 8.65 -11.28
N ILE A 53 11.81 8.13 -10.05
CA ILE A 53 10.71 8.63 -9.21
C ILE A 53 11.14 9.97 -8.63
N ASP A 54 10.28 10.98 -8.73
CA ASP A 54 10.59 12.26 -8.12
C ASP A 54 10.55 12.19 -6.58
N ASP A 55 11.35 13.05 -5.95
CA ASP A 55 11.59 13.04 -4.52
C ASP A 55 10.34 13.41 -3.69
N LEU A 56 9.42 14.21 -4.24
CA LEU A 56 8.15 14.53 -3.59
C LEU A 56 7.23 13.31 -3.58
N THR A 57 7.03 12.68 -4.72
CA THR A 57 6.23 11.44 -4.86
C THR A 57 6.72 10.35 -3.90
N LEU A 58 8.04 10.16 -3.78
CA LEU A 58 8.60 9.18 -2.84
C LEU A 58 8.30 9.53 -1.38
N ARG A 59 8.36 10.81 -1.04
CA ARG A 59 8.09 11.27 0.34
C ARG A 59 6.62 11.14 0.68
N GLU A 60 5.74 11.57 -0.20
CA GLU A 60 4.29 11.39 -0.06
C GLU A 60 3.96 9.90 0.12
N ALA A 61 4.46 9.05 -0.78
CA ALA A 61 4.24 7.61 -0.74
C ALA A 61 4.76 6.98 0.57
N ALA A 62 5.95 7.37 1.02
CA ALA A 62 6.56 6.81 2.23
C ALA A 62 5.82 7.24 3.49
N VAL A 63 5.52 8.54 3.64
CA VAL A 63 4.87 9.07 4.84
C VAL A 63 3.43 8.61 4.93
N TRP A 64 2.64 8.80 3.88
CA TRP A 64 1.22 8.44 3.91
C TRP A 64 0.99 6.93 3.84
N GLY A 65 1.82 6.19 3.11
CA GLY A 65 1.78 4.74 3.14
C GLY A 65 2.07 4.17 4.52
N CYS A 66 3.02 4.77 5.26
CA CYS A 66 3.27 4.45 6.66
C CYS A 66 2.05 4.77 7.54
N VAL A 67 1.44 5.95 7.40
CA VAL A 67 0.22 6.35 8.12
C VAL A 67 -0.91 5.34 7.90
N TYR A 68 -1.20 4.98 6.67
CA TYR A 68 -2.23 3.98 6.35
C TYR A 68 -1.89 2.60 6.89
N SER A 69 -0.63 2.17 6.77
CA SER A 69 -0.19 0.88 7.32
C SER A 69 -0.37 0.81 8.84
N ILE A 70 -0.07 1.88 9.57
CA ILE A 70 -0.30 1.95 11.02
C ILE A 70 -1.80 1.88 11.33
N GLN A 71 -2.61 2.62 10.61
CA GLN A 71 -4.05 2.63 10.82
C GLN A 71 -4.69 1.26 10.61
N GLU A 72 -4.27 0.53 9.59
CA GLU A 72 -4.81 -0.80 9.26
C GLU A 72 -4.27 -1.91 10.19
N THR A 73 -2.97 -1.89 10.49
CA THR A 73 -2.33 -3.01 11.23
C THR A 73 -2.34 -2.83 12.74
N GLN A 74 -2.31 -1.60 13.24
CA GLN A 74 -2.25 -1.29 14.68
C GLN A 74 -3.59 -0.78 15.23
N GLY A 75 -4.60 -0.62 14.38
CA GLY A 75 -5.93 -0.14 14.78
C GLY A 75 -5.99 1.35 15.07
N GLY A 76 -4.96 2.12 14.67
CA GLY A 76 -4.92 3.58 14.79
C GLY A 76 -3.69 4.12 15.54
N PHE A 77 -3.78 5.38 15.96
CA PHE A 77 -2.65 6.17 16.47
C PHE A 77 -2.65 6.36 17.99
N GLU A 78 -3.36 5.52 18.74
CA GLU A 78 -3.49 5.67 20.20
C GLU A 78 -2.15 5.64 20.96
N ASN A 79 -1.14 5.00 20.38
CA ASN A 79 0.21 4.90 20.96
C ASN A 79 1.17 6.00 20.49
N TYR A 80 0.70 6.92 19.65
CA TYR A 80 1.51 8.00 19.11
C TYR A 80 1.27 9.31 19.88
N ASN A 81 2.31 10.12 20.00
CA ASN A 81 2.20 11.45 20.57
C ASN A 81 1.57 12.41 19.55
N THR A 82 0.96 13.47 20.08
CA THR A 82 0.50 14.61 19.28
C THR A 82 1.29 15.87 19.64
N ASP A 83 1.41 16.76 18.67
CA ASP A 83 1.96 18.07 18.90
C ASP A 83 1.01 18.87 19.84
N PRO A 84 1.51 19.42 20.97
CA PRO A 84 0.64 20.06 21.97
C PRO A 84 0.01 21.39 21.51
N GLU A 85 0.53 21.99 20.44
CA GLU A 85 0.03 23.28 19.92
C GLU A 85 -0.94 23.07 18.75
N THR A 86 -0.67 22.08 17.89
CA THR A 86 -1.42 21.85 16.65
C THR A 86 -2.30 20.61 16.68
N GLU A 87 -2.18 19.76 17.71
CA GLU A 87 -2.85 18.46 17.83
C GLU A 87 -2.55 17.47 16.68
N GLN A 88 -1.55 17.80 15.83
CA GLN A 88 -1.11 16.94 14.74
C GLN A 88 -0.39 15.70 15.28
N LEU A 89 -0.55 14.58 14.61
CA LEU A 89 0.16 13.34 14.93
C LEU A 89 1.66 13.52 14.72
N LEU A 90 2.46 13.09 15.69
CA LEU A 90 3.92 13.04 15.58
C LEU A 90 4.34 11.65 15.10
N LEU A 91 4.61 11.53 13.80
CA LEU A 91 5.07 10.29 13.17
C LEU A 91 6.60 10.26 13.13
N PRO A 92 7.28 9.37 13.89
CA PRO A 92 8.73 9.27 13.86
C PRO A 92 9.26 8.80 12.50
N SER A 93 10.33 9.39 11.99
CA SER A 93 10.96 8.99 10.72
C SER A 93 11.44 7.55 10.71
N VAL A 94 11.81 7.01 11.88
CA VAL A 94 12.20 5.60 12.05
C VAL A 94 11.08 4.60 11.74
N GLU A 95 9.83 5.03 11.65
CA GLU A 95 8.69 4.22 11.21
C GLU A 95 8.46 4.32 9.70
N VAL A 96 8.79 5.47 9.11
CA VAL A 96 8.66 5.73 7.67
C VAL A 96 9.71 4.94 6.87
N ASP A 97 10.94 4.88 7.37
CA ASP A 97 12.05 4.18 6.69
C ASP A 97 11.78 2.68 6.44
N PRO A 98 11.28 1.89 7.42
CA PRO A 98 10.94 0.49 7.19
C PRO A 98 9.83 0.29 6.16
N TYR A 99 8.84 1.19 6.09
CA TYR A 99 7.81 1.14 5.06
C TYR A 99 8.42 1.33 3.67
N LEU A 100 9.24 2.37 3.49
CA LEU A 100 9.92 2.63 2.23
C LEU A 100 10.87 1.48 1.84
N ALA A 101 11.57 0.88 2.81
CA ALA A 101 12.44 -0.27 2.58
C ALA A 101 11.66 -1.52 2.12
N LYS A 102 10.42 -1.71 2.57
CA LYS A 102 9.53 -2.78 2.05
C LYS A 102 9.14 -2.54 0.59
N LEU A 103 8.93 -1.28 0.21
CA LEU A 103 8.53 -0.90 -1.15
C LEU A 103 9.70 -0.99 -2.13
N LEU A 104 10.85 -0.38 -1.81
CA LEU A 104 11.96 -0.15 -2.74
C LEU A 104 13.21 -0.99 -2.45
N GLY A 105 13.20 -1.72 -1.34
CA GLY A 105 14.34 -2.51 -0.89
C GLY A 105 15.17 -1.84 0.21
N PRO A 106 15.97 -2.64 0.97
CA PRO A 106 16.62 -2.19 2.21
C PRO A 106 17.78 -1.20 1.99
N GLY A 107 18.24 -1.03 0.77
CA GLY A 107 19.30 -0.08 0.41
C GLY A 107 18.80 1.35 0.17
N PHE A 108 17.50 1.53 0.07
CA PHE A 108 16.91 2.83 -0.20
C PHE A 108 16.72 3.63 1.10
N LYS A 109 17.10 4.92 1.04
CA LYS A 109 16.95 5.86 2.18
C LYS A 109 16.29 7.13 1.70
N LEU A 110 15.27 7.57 2.46
CA LEU A 110 14.62 8.84 2.24
C LEU A 110 15.42 9.98 2.89
N THR A 111 15.51 11.12 2.19
CA THR A 111 15.93 12.36 2.83
C THR A 111 14.71 13.00 3.48
N HIS A 112 14.63 12.91 4.82
CA HIS A 112 13.52 13.50 5.58
C HIS A 112 13.57 15.01 5.53
N ARG A 113 12.45 15.62 5.16
CA ARG A 113 12.22 17.07 5.17
C ARG A 113 10.73 17.35 5.03
N SER A 114 10.32 18.56 5.36
CA SER A 114 8.95 19.04 5.09
C SER A 114 8.62 19.01 3.61
N PHE A 115 7.35 18.86 3.29
CA PHE A 115 6.84 18.89 1.92
C PHE A 115 5.44 19.47 1.87
N ASP A 116 5.13 20.12 0.76
CA ASP A 116 3.82 20.69 0.47
C ASP A 116 3.01 19.72 -0.39
N MET A 117 1.76 19.56 -0.04
CA MET A 117 0.72 18.91 -0.82
C MET A 117 -0.30 19.97 -1.27
N GLU A 118 -1.25 19.57 -2.12
CA GLU A 118 -2.21 20.52 -2.73
C GLU A 118 -2.96 21.36 -1.67
N ASP A 119 -3.40 20.76 -0.57
CA ASP A 119 -4.22 21.39 0.46
C ASP A 119 -3.55 21.46 1.84
N MET A 120 -2.33 20.96 1.98
CA MET A 120 -1.67 20.91 3.28
C MET A 120 -0.14 20.88 3.19
N THR A 121 0.53 21.29 4.25
CA THR A 121 1.97 21.09 4.44
C THR A 121 2.19 20.01 5.51
N VAL A 122 3.03 19.03 5.21
CA VAL A 122 3.54 18.07 6.18
C VAL A 122 4.91 18.56 6.66
N GLU A 123 4.96 19.05 7.89
CA GLU A 123 6.20 19.54 8.49
C GLU A 123 7.05 18.39 9.02
N PHE A 124 8.36 18.50 8.83
CA PHE A 124 9.35 17.62 9.45
C PHE A 124 10.18 18.42 10.47
N ASP A 125 10.12 18.02 11.73
CA ASP A 125 10.92 18.61 12.80
C ASP A 125 12.25 17.84 12.91
N GLU A 126 13.34 18.50 12.51
CA GLU A 126 14.70 17.93 12.58
C GLU A 126 15.17 17.66 14.02
N THR A 127 14.61 18.35 15.02
CA THR A 127 15.00 18.18 16.42
C THR A 127 14.43 16.89 17.00
N THR A 128 13.15 16.63 16.75
CA THR A 128 12.44 15.45 17.23
C THR A 128 12.48 14.28 16.24
N GLN A 129 12.94 14.53 15.02
CA GLN A 129 12.94 13.56 13.90
C GLN A 129 11.54 13.00 13.60
N CYS A 130 10.50 13.84 13.73
CA CYS A 130 9.11 13.48 13.51
C CYS A 130 8.49 14.32 12.41
N TYR A 131 7.60 13.69 11.65
CA TYR A 131 6.64 14.40 10.81
C TYR A 131 5.42 14.81 11.63
N LYS A 132 4.94 16.03 11.41
CA LYS A 132 3.66 16.51 11.95
C LYS A 132 2.58 16.22 10.90
N ILE A 133 1.75 15.21 11.19
CA ILE A 133 0.72 14.74 10.27
C ILE A 133 -0.62 15.34 10.65
N PRO A 134 -1.24 16.17 9.80
CA PRO A 134 -2.60 16.62 10.03
C PRO A 134 -3.58 15.46 9.86
N ILE A 135 -4.26 15.08 10.96
CA ILE A 135 -5.25 14.01 10.92
C ILE A 135 -6.61 14.63 10.58
N THR A 136 -6.82 14.94 9.32
CA THR A 136 -8.09 15.53 8.84
C THR A 136 -8.53 14.83 7.56
N GLY A 137 -9.55 13.97 7.69
CA GLY A 137 -10.20 13.36 6.54
C GLY A 137 -9.38 12.24 5.86
N THR A 138 -9.81 11.88 4.66
CA THR A 138 -9.14 10.90 3.81
C THR A 138 -8.12 11.62 2.91
N VAL A 139 -6.88 11.18 2.95
CA VAL A 139 -5.81 11.69 2.08
C VAL A 139 -5.59 10.71 0.94
N GLY A 140 -5.39 11.22 -0.28
CA GLY A 140 -5.14 10.43 -1.48
C GLY A 140 -6.38 10.20 -2.33
N TYR A 141 -6.14 9.90 -3.60
CA TYR A 141 -7.18 9.76 -4.64
C TYR A 141 -7.63 8.32 -4.84
N TYR A 142 -6.74 7.35 -4.59
CA TYR A 142 -6.96 5.93 -4.90
C TYR A 142 -6.48 5.02 -3.78
N ARG A 143 -7.09 3.82 -3.72
CA ARG A 143 -6.65 2.66 -2.94
C ARG A 143 -6.14 1.57 -3.89
N ALA A 144 -5.13 0.84 -3.45
CA ALA A 144 -4.56 -0.25 -4.24
C ALA A 144 -5.44 -1.52 -4.18
N THR A 145 -5.63 -2.17 -5.33
CA THR A 145 -6.10 -3.56 -5.38
C THR A 145 -5.29 -4.35 -6.39
N VAL A 146 -4.67 -5.45 -5.97
CA VAL A 146 -3.88 -6.30 -6.85
C VAL A 146 -4.77 -7.27 -7.60
N VAL A 147 -4.99 -7.00 -8.88
CA VAL A 147 -5.85 -7.83 -9.73
C VAL A 147 -5.12 -9.02 -10.31
N LYS A 148 -3.81 -8.87 -10.58
CA LYS A 148 -2.99 -9.92 -11.20
C LYS A 148 -1.57 -9.89 -10.65
N LEU A 149 -1.02 -11.09 -10.41
CA LEU A 149 0.33 -11.28 -9.92
C LEU A 149 0.92 -12.54 -10.56
N PHE A 150 2.11 -12.42 -11.22
CA PHE A 150 2.76 -13.56 -11.84
C PHE A 150 4.26 -13.33 -12.03
N LYS A 151 5.03 -14.40 -12.03
CA LYS A 151 6.47 -14.36 -12.31
C LYS A 151 6.74 -14.65 -13.78
N ARG A 152 7.60 -13.83 -14.40
CA ARG A 152 8.09 -14.03 -15.77
C ARG A 152 9.55 -13.56 -15.88
N SER A 153 10.41 -14.40 -16.43
CA SER A 153 11.84 -14.08 -16.66
C SER A 153 12.59 -13.63 -15.39
N GLY A 154 12.24 -14.22 -14.24
CA GLY A 154 12.85 -13.88 -12.95
C GLY A 154 12.25 -12.66 -12.25
N LYS A 155 11.42 -11.89 -12.92
CA LYS A 155 10.76 -10.70 -12.38
C LYS A 155 9.31 -10.99 -11.98
N LEU A 156 8.83 -10.32 -10.95
CA LEU A 156 7.44 -10.37 -10.52
C LEU A 156 6.66 -9.21 -11.16
N HIS A 157 5.61 -9.56 -11.89
CA HIS A 157 4.67 -8.60 -12.47
C HIS A 157 3.45 -8.49 -11.57
N VAL A 158 3.11 -7.28 -11.17
CA VAL A 158 1.98 -6.96 -10.31
C VAL A 158 1.10 -5.93 -11.01
N THR A 159 -0.09 -6.34 -11.44
CA THR A 159 -1.08 -5.43 -12.02
C THR A 159 -1.98 -4.92 -10.89
N VAL A 160 -1.95 -3.63 -10.66
CA VAL A 160 -2.71 -2.94 -9.62
C VAL A 160 -3.85 -2.15 -10.23
N GLY A 161 -5.05 -2.37 -9.74
CA GLY A 161 -6.21 -1.53 -10.00
C GLY A 161 -6.28 -0.39 -8.99
N TYR A 162 -6.67 0.76 -9.45
CA TYR A 162 -6.80 2.00 -8.70
C TYR A 162 -8.27 2.21 -8.36
N ILE A 163 -8.65 1.97 -7.10
CA ILE A 163 -10.02 2.19 -6.60
C ILE A 163 -10.12 3.60 -6.04
N PRO A 164 -10.99 4.48 -6.58
CA PRO A 164 -11.15 5.83 -6.07
C PRO A 164 -11.55 5.84 -4.59
N THR A 165 -10.96 6.75 -3.81
CA THR A 165 -11.39 7.04 -2.44
C THR A 165 -12.63 7.95 -2.44
N ALA A 166 -13.37 7.99 -1.33
CA ALA A 166 -14.59 8.83 -1.20
C ALA A 166 -14.32 10.34 -1.26
N SER A 167 -13.05 10.77 -1.20
CA SER A 167 -12.63 12.17 -1.37
C SER A 167 -12.52 12.59 -2.84
N ALA A 168 -12.47 11.65 -3.78
CA ALA A 168 -12.55 11.96 -5.20
C ALA A 168 -14.01 12.30 -5.52
N ASP A 169 -14.26 13.56 -5.86
CA ASP A 169 -15.54 14.20 -6.21
C ASP A 169 -16.75 13.23 -6.36
N ASP A 170 -17.65 13.24 -5.39
CA ASP A 170 -18.85 12.40 -5.29
C ASP A 170 -19.76 12.41 -6.52
N SER A 171 -19.52 13.33 -7.47
CA SER A 171 -20.35 13.54 -8.64
C SER A 171 -20.06 12.60 -9.82
N ILE A 172 -18.89 11.92 -9.84
CA ILE A 172 -18.43 11.15 -11.01
C ILE A 172 -18.31 9.64 -10.73
N ILE A 173 -18.22 9.22 -9.49
CA ILE A 173 -17.90 7.84 -9.15
C ILE A 173 -19.01 7.21 -8.33
N ASN A 174 -19.64 6.20 -8.90
CA ASN A 174 -20.53 5.32 -8.15
C ASN A 174 -19.63 4.44 -7.24
N PRO A 175 -19.55 4.67 -5.91
CA PRO A 175 -18.64 3.94 -5.02
C PRO A 175 -18.99 2.45 -4.89
N SER A 176 -19.99 1.97 -5.63
CA SER A 176 -20.41 0.57 -5.67
C SER A 176 -19.80 -0.27 -6.79
N SER A 177 -18.88 0.29 -7.61
CA SER A 177 -18.21 -0.52 -8.61
C SER A 177 -16.85 -1.00 -8.07
N ASP A 178 -16.77 -2.28 -7.71
CA ASP A 178 -15.51 -2.97 -7.37
C ASP A 178 -14.53 -3.06 -8.57
N THR A 179 -14.86 -2.40 -9.68
CA THR A 179 -14.05 -2.43 -10.90
C THR A 179 -13.17 -1.18 -10.96
N PRO A 180 -11.85 -1.32 -10.90
CA PRO A 180 -10.94 -0.19 -11.01
C PRO A 180 -11.08 0.53 -12.34
N PRO A 181 -11.21 1.88 -12.36
CA PRO A 181 -11.24 2.67 -13.60
C PRO A 181 -9.86 2.76 -14.27
N LYS A 182 -8.77 2.50 -13.53
CA LYS A 182 -7.40 2.59 -14.00
C LYS A 182 -6.58 1.41 -13.49
N TYR A 183 -5.59 0.98 -14.27
CA TYR A 183 -4.63 -0.07 -13.91
C TYR A 183 -3.21 0.39 -14.21
N MET A 184 -2.26 -0.06 -13.37
CA MET A 184 -0.83 0.13 -13.60
C MET A 184 -0.09 -1.19 -13.32
N ASP A 185 0.92 -1.48 -14.14
CA ASP A 185 1.80 -2.65 -13.95
C ASP A 185 3.07 -2.22 -13.24
N TYR A 186 3.36 -2.89 -12.12
CA TYR A 186 4.59 -2.75 -11.35
C TYR A 186 5.47 -3.97 -11.57
N LEU A 187 6.77 -3.73 -11.73
CA LEU A 187 7.77 -4.77 -11.97
C LEU A 187 8.78 -4.81 -10.83
N PHE A 188 8.85 -5.94 -10.15
CA PHE A 188 9.80 -6.18 -9.06
C PHE A 188 10.87 -7.19 -9.49
N GLU A 189 12.14 -6.91 -9.13
CA GLU A 189 13.30 -7.77 -9.40
C GLU A 189 13.59 -8.73 -8.25
#